data_b5b4b7c979372d7cb1b537647815f48a
#
_entry.id   b5b4b7c979372d7cb1b537647815f48a
#
_cell.length_a   1.000
_cell.length_b   1.000
_cell.length_c   1.000
_cell.angle_alpha   90.00
_cell.angle_beta   90.00
_cell.angle_gamma   90.00
#
_symmetry.space_group_name_H-M   'P 1'
#
loop_
_entity.id
_entity.type
_entity.pdbx_description
1 polymer ?
#
loop_
_entity_poly.entity_id
_entity_poly.type
_entity_poly.pdbx_seq_one_letter_code
_entity_poly.pdbx_strand_id
1 'polypeptide(L)'
;MIMLILRTTNMDIYFVRHGQTMGNLAKRHQAEHTPLSSLGREQASNAAKEVAQLNPTHLISSNLVRAIETARPIAETTNLDITIEQNFAELFRPKYLHGKHHLSPQSIFYYALWFFGIENRKLAGESYEHIRQRITVAKNILQRYPKNATIVVVSHSVFINLFLAHLCRARALSVFSLLGFVSKIVRIPNGSITHVAYDSDAKEACKWSVVRKTTETNF
;
A
#
# COMPACT_ATOMS: atom_id res chain seq x y z
N MET A 1 38.36 -11.78 8.38
CA MET A 1 37.35 -12.15 9.38
C MET A 1 36.03 -11.71 8.82
N ILE A 2 35.34 -12.60 8.09
CA ILE A 2 34.06 -12.32 7.46
C ILE A 2 33.03 -12.34 8.58
N MET A 3 32.51 -11.19 8.92
CA MET A 3 31.41 -11.05 9.88
C MET A 3 30.17 -11.63 9.20
N LEU A 4 29.87 -12.88 9.54
CA LEU A 4 28.60 -13.51 9.18
C LEU A 4 27.51 -12.68 9.87
N ILE A 5 26.87 -11.77 9.12
CA ILE A 5 25.63 -11.15 9.55
C ILE A 5 24.64 -12.31 9.62
N LEU A 6 24.41 -12.80 10.84
CA LEU A 6 23.26 -13.67 11.12
C LEU A 6 22.04 -12.94 10.58
N ARG A 7 21.52 -13.38 9.43
CA ARG A 7 20.19 -12.97 8.97
C ARG A 7 19.25 -13.38 10.10
N THR A 8 18.79 -12.40 10.84
CA THR A 8 17.67 -12.57 11.75
C THR A 8 16.52 -13.16 10.93
N THR A 9 15.78 -14.09 11.50
CA THR A 9 14.68 -14.85 10.89
C THR A 9 13.46 -13.96 10.60
N ASN A 10 13.66 -12.76 10.08
CA ASN A 10 12.61 -11.77 9.84
C ASN A 10 12.12 -11.89 8.41
N MET A 11 10.81 -11.83 8.25
CA MET A 11 10.18 -11.67 6.95
C MET A 11 10.30 -10.19 6.53
N ASP A 12 10.79 -9.96 5.31
CA ASP A 12 10.89 -8.63 4.70
C ASP A 12 9.72 -8.39 3.74
N ILE A 13 8.99 -7.31 3.94
CA ILE A 13 7.85 -6.93 3.11
C ILE A 13 8.12 -5.56 2.48
N TYR A 14 8.12 -5.50 1.15
CA TYR A 14 8.34 -4.30 0.37
C TYR A 14 7.05 -3.87 -0.29
N PHE A 15 6.41 -2.85 0.24
CA PHE A 15 5.26 -2.23 -0.40
C PHE A 15 5.71 -1.30 -1.52
N VAL A 16 5.25 -1.56 -2.74
CA VAL A 16 5.46 -0.71 -3.92
C VAL A 16 4.16 0.04 -4.19
N ARG A 17 4.19 1.37 -4.17
CA ARG A 17 3.04 2.13 -4.66
C ARG A 17 2.99 2.04 -6.18
N HIS A 18 1.80 1.78 -6.74
CA HIS A 18 1.61 1.76 -8.19
C HIS A 18 2.15 3.02 -8.87
N GLY A 19 2.59 2.89 -10.14
CA GLY A 19 3.04 3.99 -10.98
C GLY A 19 1.97 5.06 -11.20
N GLN A 20 2.35 6.22 -11.70
CA GLN A 20 1.45 7.34 -11.94
C GLN A 20 0.33 6.98 -12.92
N THR A 21 -0.86 7.55 -12.68
CA THR A 21 -2.01 7.52 -13.58
C THR A 21 -2.43 8.94 -13.95
N MET A 22 -3.24 9.09 -14.99
CA MET A 22 -3.83 10.40 -15.32
C MET A 22 -4.68 10.96 -14.17
N GLY A 23 -5.30 10.09 -13.36
CA GLY A 23 -6.04 10.50 -12.17
C GLY A 23 -5.13 11.07 -11.07
N ASN A 24 -3.90 10.54 -10.92
CA ASN A 24 -2.92 11.12 -9.99
C ASN A 24 -2.50 12.52 -10.45
N LEU A 25 -2.18 12.69 -11.74
CA LEU A 25 -1.79 13.96 -12.32
C LEU A 25 -2.88 15.01 -12.15
N ALA A 26 -4.13 14.66 -12.43
CA ALA A 26 -5.28 15.53 -12.30
C ALA A 26 -5.80 15.68 -10.86
N LYS A 27 -5.19 15.04 -9.86
CA LYS A 27 -5.63 15.00 -8.44
C LYS A 27 -7.09 14.58 -8.30
N ARG A 28 -7.51 13.55 -9.07
CA ARG A 28 -8.89 13.04 -9.12
C ARG A 28 -8.98 11.62 -8.56
N HIS A 29 -10.13 11.30 -7.98
CA HIS A 29 -10.46 9.93 -7.57
C HIS A 29 -10.57 9.03 -8.80
N GLN A 30 -9.96 7.85 -8.69
CA GLN A 30 -9.80 6.92 -9.79
C GLN A 30 -10.78 5.76 -9.70
N ALA A 31 -11.27 5.32 -10.85
CA ALA A 31 -11.99 4.05 -10.97
C ALA A 31 -11.02 2.84 -10.87
N GLU A 32 -11.60 1.66 -10.75
CA GLU A 32 -10.84 0.40 -10.63
C GLU A 32 -9.98 0.12 -11.86
N HIS A 33 -10.51 0.41 -13.06
CA HIS A 33 -9.90 0.13 -14.35
C HIS A 33 -8.98 1.25 -14.88
N THR A 34 -8.61 2.22 -14.03
CA THR A 34 -7.71 3.30 -14.45
C THR A 34 -6.30 2.76 -14.69
N PRO A 35 -5.75 2.87 -15.93
CA PRO A 35 -4.42 2.37 -16.27
C PRO A 35 -3.31 3.34 -15.86
N LEU A 36 -2.05 2.91 -15.97
CA LEU A 36 -0.88 3.75 -15.81
C LEU A 36 -0.76 4.78 -16.94
N SER A 37 -0.18 5.94 -16.63
CA SER A 37 0.31 6.89 -17.62
C SER A 37 1.63 6.39 -18.25
N SER A 38 2.16 7.08 -19.28
CA SER A 38 3.49 6.78 -19.82
C SER A 38 4.57 6.87 -18.74
N LEU A 39 4.56 7.95 -17.96
CA LEU A 39 5.48 8.09 -16.81
C LEU A 39 5.24 7.00 -15.75
N GLY A 40 3.99 6.59 -15.53
CA GLY A 40 3.69 5.50 -14.60
C GLY A 40 4.28 4.15 -15.02
N ARG A 41 4.32 3.86 -16.31
CA ARG A 41 4.99 2.65 -16.85
C ARG A 41 6.51 2.72 -16.69
N GLU A 42 7.10 3.89 -16.90
CA GLU A 42 8.53 4.11 -16.63
C GLU A 42 8.86 3.93 -15.14
N GLN A 43 8.03 4.50 -14.25
CA GLN A 43 8.15 4.30 -12.80
C GLN A 43 8.04 2.82 -12.40
N ALA A 44 7.13 2.07 -13.02
CA ALA A 44 6.99 0.64 -12.80
C ALA A 44 8.25 -0.14 -13.24
N SER A 45 8.83 0.21 -14.39
CA SER A 45 10.09 -0.40 -14.87
C SER A 45 11.26 -0.10 -13.94
N ASN A 46 11.35 1.13 -13.42
CA ASN A 46 12.41 1.49 -12.49
C ASN A 46 12.25 0.79 -11.13
N ALA A 47 11.01 0.73 -10.61
CA ALA A 47 10.72 -0.05 -9.40
C ALA A 47 11.07 -1.54 -9.58
N ALA A 48 10.87 -2.12 -10.76
CA ALA A 48 11.25 -3.50 -11.05
C ALA A 48 12.76 -3.74 -10.91
N LYS A 49 13.59 -2.80 -11.42
CA LYS A 49 15.05 -2.89 -11.28
C LYS A 49 15.50 -2.83 -9.82
N GLU A 50 14.89 -1.95 -9.01
CA GLU A 50 15.19 -1.86 -7.58
C GLU A 50 14.74 -3.12 -6.82
N VAL A 51 13.53 -3.60 -7.10
CA VAL A 51 12.95 -4.79 -6.48
C VAL A 51 13.78 -6.05 -6.80
N ALA A 52 14.31 -6.19 -8.02
CA ALA A 52 15.13 -7.34 -8.40
C ALA A 52 16.39 -7.49 -7.53
N GLN A 53 16.98 -6.37 -7.08
CA GLN A 53 18.14 -6.38 -6.19
C GLN A 53 17.83 -6.89 -4.77
N LEU A 54 16.55 -6.93 -4.39
CA LEU A 54 16.08 -7.41 -3.09
C LEU A 54 15.94 -8.95 -3.06
N ASN A 55 16.09 -9.64 -4.20
CA ASN A 55 15.88 -11.07 -4.36
C ASN A 55 14.54 -11.54 -3.77
N PRO A 56 13.40 -11.00 -4.24
CA PRO A 56 12.10 -11.34 -3.71
C PRO A 56 11.77 -12.81 -3.97
N THR A 57 11.03 -13.41 -3.04
CA THR A 57 10.55 -14.79 -3.16
C THR A 57 9.05 -14.86 -3.54
N HIS A 58 8.31 -13.78 -3.33
CA HIS A 58 6.88 -13.70 -3.60
C HIS A 58 6.49 -12.32 -4.08
N LEU A 59 5.57 -12.28 -5.04
CA LEU A 59 5.00 -11.05 -5.58
C LEU A 59 3.49 -11.06 -5.46
N ILE A 60 2.95 -10.09 -4.74
CA ILE A 60 1.51 -9.88 -4.54
C ILE A 60 1.13 -8.56 -5.19
N SER A 61 -0.01 -8.51 -5.84
CA SER A 61 -0.59 -7.27 -6.35
C SER A 61 -2.03 -7.11 -5.92
N SER A 62 -2.46 -5.89 -5.64
CA SER A 62 -3.89 -5.60 -5.57
C SER A 62 -4.55 -5.89 -6.93
N ASN A 63 -5.86 -6.11 -6.90
CA ASN A 63 -6.65 -6.42 -8.09
C ASN A 63 -6.92 -5.21 -9.01
N LEU A 64 -6.46 -4.00 -8.68
CA LEU A 64 -6.70 -2.80 -9.49
C LEU A 64 -5.71 -2.73 -10.66
N VAL A 65 -6.21 -2.39 -11.87
CA VAL A 65 -5.44 -2.41 -13.12
C VAL A 65 -4.08 -1.74 -12.99
N ARG A 66 -4.00 -0.54 -12.42
CA ARG A 66 -2.74 0.21 -12.24
C ARG A 66 -1.70 -0.51 -11.36
N ALA A 67 -2.16 -1.32 -10.38
CA ALA A 67 -1.25 -2.11 -9.57
C ALA A 67 -0.76 -3.34 -10.33
N ILE A 68 -1.64 -4.02 -11.05
CA ILE A 68 -1.28 -5.16 -11.91
C ILE A 68 -0.29 -4.71 -12.99
N GLU A 69 -0.55 -3.58 -13.66
CA GLU A 69 0.38 -3.02 -14.66
C GLU A 69 1.74 -2.65 -14.06
N THR A 70 1.78 -2.24 -12.77
CA THR A 70 3.04 -1.98 -12.07
C THR A 70 3.74 -3.28 -11.67
N ALA A 71 2.99 -4.33 -11.32
CA ALA A 71 3.55 -5.62 -10.94
C ALA A 71 4.14 -6.40 -12.12
N ARG A 72 3.63 -6.20 -13.35
CA ARG A 72 4.10 -6.94 -14.55
C ARG A 72 5.61 -6.85 -14.77
N PRO A 73 6.23 -5.66 -14.90
CA PRO A 73 7.68 -5.58 -15.09
C PRO A 73 8.46 -6.14 -13.89
N ILE A 74 7.90 -6.11 -12.68
CA ILE A 74 8.51 -6.76 -11.51
C ILE A 74 8.49 -8.28 -11.71
N ALA A 75 7.36 -8.86 -12.10
CA ALA A 75 7.21 -10.29 -12.38
C ALA A 75 8.20 -10.76 -13.47
N GLU A 76 8.28 -10.01 -14.58
CA GLU A 76 9.19 -10.30 -15.69
C GLU A 76 10.66 -10.27 -15.26
N THR A 77 11.06 -9.27 -14.47
CA THR A 77 12.45 -9.09 -14.03
C THR A 77 12.87 -10.11 -12.97
N THR A 78 11.94 -10.52 -12.11
CA THR A 78 12.21 -11.43 -10.98
C THR A 78 11.83 -12.90 -11.26
N ASN A 79 11.19 -13.16 -12.40
CA ASN A 79 10.62 -14.46 -12.78
C ASN A 79 9.66 -15.03 -11.72
N LEU A 80 8.83 -14.16 -11.11
CA LEU A 80 7.83 -14.52 -10.12
C LEU A 80 6.42 -14.39 -10.69
N ASP A 81 5.53 -15.29 -10.30
CA ASP A 81 4.10 -15.18 -10.57
C ASP A 81 3.46 -14.09 -9.71
N ILE A 82 2.49 -13.37 -10.30
CA ILE A 82 1.71 -12.34 -9.59
C ILE A 82 0.54 -13.00 -8.87
N THR A 83 0.56 -13.02 -7.54
CA THR A 83 -0.60 -13.37 -6.73
C THR A 83 -1.53 -12.17 -6.61
N ILE A 84 -2.74 -12.25 -7.16
CA ILE A 84 -3.73 -11.16 -7.04
C ILE A 84 -4.47 -11.28 -5.72
N GLU A 85 -4.43 -10.19 -4.92
CA GLU A 85 -5.07 -10.18 -3.59
C GLU A 85 -5.78 -8.83 -3.35
N GLN A 86 -7.11 -8.86 -3.34
CA GLN A 86 -7.97 -7.68 -3.19
C GLN A 86 -7.81 -6.97 -1.84
N ASN A 87 -7.33 -7.67 -0.80
CA ASN A 87 -7.13 -7.06 0.51
C ASN A 87 -6.03 -6.00 0.52
N PHE A 88 -5.19 -5.91 -0.52
CA PHE A 88 -4.20 -4.85 -0.73
C PHE A 88 -4.70 -3.71 -1.63
N ALA A 89 -5.98 -3.70 -2.01
CA ALA A 89 -6.56 -2.65 -2.83
C ALA A 89 -6.64 -1.29 -2.11
N GLU A 90 -6.77 -0.22 -2.89
CA GLU A 90 -6.96 1.14 -2.39
C GLU A 90 -8.25 1.25 -1.56
N LEU A 91 -8.37 2.29 -0.73
CA LEU A 91 -9.62 2.65 -0.05
C LEU A 91 -10.77 2.68 -1.06
N PHE A 92 -11.77 1.84 -0.83
CA PHE A 92 -12.92 1.76 -1.72
C PHE A 92 -13.84 2.98 -1.53
N ARG A 93 -13.92 3.81 -2.57
CA ARG A 93 -14.71 5.04 -2.57
C ARG A 93 -16.00 4.86 -3.36
N PRO A 94 -17.07 5.57 -2.98
CA PRO A 94 -18.33 5.55 -3.73
C PRO A 94 -18.12 5.96 -5.20
N LYS A 95 -18.86 5.32 -6.11
CA LYS A 95 -18.77 5.59 -7.56
C LYS A 95 -19.01 7.06 -7.93
N TYR A 96 -19.85 7.78 -7.18
CA TYR A 96 -20.13 9.20 -7.46
C TYR A 96 -18.90 10.12 -7.25
N LEU A 97 -17.87 9.65 -6.55
CA LEU A 97 -16.59 10.37 -6.39
C LEU A 97 -15.63 10.13 -7.55
N HIS A 98 -15.82 9.09 -8.37
CA HIS A 98 -14.91 8.80 -9.47
C HIS A 98 -14.82 10.01 -10.42
N GLY A 99 -13.61 10.40 -10.78
CA GLY A 99 -13.34 11.58 -11.59
C GLY A 99 -13.46 12.94 -10.87
N LYS A 100 -13.99 12.98 -9.63
CA LYS A 100 -14.02 14.22 -8.85
C LYS A 100 -12.64 14.58 -8.32
N HIS A 101 -12.36 15.87 -8.24
CA HIS A 101 -11.12 16.38 -7.62
C HIS A 101 -11.11 16.03 -6.13
N HIS A 102 -9.93 15.73 -5.57
CA HIS A 102 -9.80 15.36 -4.16
C HIS A 102 -10.32 16.43 -3.18
N LEU A 103 -10.26 17.71 -3.59
CA LEU A 103 -10.77 18.85 -2.81
C LEU A 103 -12.15 19.34 -3.29
N SER A 104 -12.89 18.54 -4.07
CA SER A 104 -14.28 18.89 -4.40
C SER A 104 -15.14 18.89 -3.15
N PRO A 105 -16.23 19.71 -3.09
CA PRO A 105 -17.13 19.72 -1.93
C PRO A 105 -17.65 18.33 -1.57
N GLN A 106 -17.97 17.51 -2.58
CA GLN A 106 -18.43 16.12 -2.39
C GLN A 106 -17.34 15.26 -1.74
N SER A 107 -16.07 15.42 -2.15
CA SER A 107 -14.95 14.68 -1.58
C SER A 107 -14.70 15.09 -0.13
N ILE A 108 -14.71 16.39 0.14
CA ILE A 108 -14.52 16.93 1.50
C ILE A 108 -15.62 16.42 2.43
N PHE A 109 -16.89 16.50 1.99
CA PHE A 109 -18.03 16.01 2.76
C PHE A 109 -17.93 14.49 3.01
N TYR A 110 -17.59 13.69 2.00
CA TYR A 110 -17.37 12.24 2.17
C TYR A 110 -16.30 11.94 3.21
N TYR A 111 -15.12 12.59 3.12
CA TYR A 111 -14.05 12.35 4.06
C TYR A 111 -14.35 12.86 5.46
N ALA A 112 -15.11 13.95 5.59
CA ALA A 112 -15.58 14.40 6.90
C ALA A 112 -16.46 13.34 7.58
N LEU A 113 -17.46 12.79 6.87
CA LEU A 113 -18.31 11.71 7.40
C LEU A 113 -17.49 10.46 7.72
N TRP A 114 -16.60 10.05 6.81
CA TRP A 114 -15.71 8.91 6.99
C TRP A 114 -14.82 9.06 8.22
N PHE A 115 -14.32 10.26 8.43
CA PHE A 115 -13.45 10.64 9.54
C PHE A 115 -14.16 10.54 10.90
N PHE A 116 -15.43 10.97 10.98
CA PHE A 116 -16.23 10.88 12.20
C PHE A 116 -16.88 9.50 12.39
N GLY A 117 -16.57 8.52 11.54
CA GLY A 117 -17.16 7.19 11.63
C GLY A 117 -18.66 7.17 11.33
N ILE A 118 -19.18 8.23 10.68
CA ILE A 118 -20.59 8.32 10.31
C ILE A 118 -20.77 7.45 9.06
N GLU A 119 -21.21 6.22 9.30
CA GLU A 119 -21.55 5.29 8.21
C GLU A 119 -22.84 5.75 7.54
N ASN A 120 -22.71 6.30 6.36
CA ASN A 120 -23.88 6.49 5.52
C ASN A 120 -24.03 5.25 4.60
N ARG A 121 -24.88 4.31 5.00
CA ARG A 121 -25.18 3.08 4.23
C ARG A 121 -25.59 3.36 2.79
N LYS A 122 -26.09 4.57 2.48
CA LYS A 122 -26.42 5.01 1.12
C LYS A 122 -25.21 5.44 0.30
N LEU A 123 -24.06 5.69 0.92
CA LEU A 123 -22.87 6.20 0.22
C LEU A 123 -21.95 5.11 -0.33
N ALA A 124 -22.25 3.83 -0.14
CA ALA A 124 -21.60 2.67 -0.79
C ALA A 124 -20.06 2.74 -0.87
N GLY A 125 -19.40 3.28 0.15
CA GLY A 125 -17.93 3.31 0.28
C GLY A 125 -17.45 2.43 1.44
N GLU A 126 -16.16 2.19 1.50
CA GLU A 126 -15.54 1.47 2.61
C GLU A 126 -15.46 2.39 3.85
N SER A 127 -15.97 1.93 5.00
CA SER A 127 -15.84 2.67 6.25
C SER A 127 -14.42 2.54 6.83
N TYR A 128 -14.10 3.41 7.79
CA TYR A 128 -12.83 3.32 8.50
C TYR A 128 -12.68 1.99 9.26
N GLU A 129 -13.76 1.46 9.81
CA GLU A 129 -13.72 0.15 10.47
C GLU A 129 -13.49 -0.99 9.46
N HIS A 130 -14.17 -0.97 8.31
CA HIS A 130 -13.99 -1.99 7.26
C HIS A 130 -12.55 -2.02 6.74
N ILE A 131 -11.92 -0.86 6.49
CA ILE A 131 -10.50 -0.86 6.05
C ILE A 131 -9.56 -1.35 7.15
N ARG A 132 -9.84 -1.09 8.43
CA ARG A 132 -9.06 -1.65 9.55
C ARG A 132 -9.15 -3.17 9.60
N GLN A 133 -10.35 -3.73 9.44
CA GLN A 133 -10.56 -5.17 9.36
C GLN A 133 -9.80 -5.75 8.16
N ARG A 134 -9.88 -5.11 6.99
CA ARG A 134 -9.15 -5.52 5.80
C ARG A 134 -7.62 -5.48 5.98
N ILE A 135 -7.09 -4.47 6.68
CA ILE A 135 -5.67 -4.41 7.07
C ILE A 135 -5.29 -5.59 7.98
N THR A 136 -6.17 -5.97 8.90
CA THR A 136 -5.93 -7.15 9.76
C THR A 136 -5.88 -8.44 8.92
N VAL A 137 -6.79 -8.60 7.96
CA VAL A 137 -6.78 -9.73 7.01
C VAL A 137 -5.48 -9.71 6.19
N ALA A 138 -5.08 -8.55 5.66
CA ALA A 138 -3.84 -8.40 4.88
C ALA A 138 -2.60 -8.80 5.71
N LYS A 139 -2.52 -8.40 6.99
CA LYS A 139 -1.45 -8.84 7.89
C LYS A 139 -1.46 -10.37 8.08
N ASN A 140 -2.62 -10.96 8.29
CA ASN A 140 -2.75 -12.41 8.45
C ASN A 140 -2.36 -13.16 7.18
N ILE A 141 -2.64 -12.62 5.99
CA ILE A 141 -2.18 -13.18 4.72
C ILE A 141 -0.65 -13.19 4.67
N LEU A 142 0.00 -12.06 4.96
CA LEU A 142 1.47 -11.96 4.97
C LEU A 142 2.09 -12.94 5.98
N GLN A 143 1.51 -13.09 7.16
CA GLN A 143 2.02 -13.99 8.21
C GLN A 143 1.97 -15.48 7.86
N ARG A 144 1.28 -15.88 6.80
CA ARG A 144 1.23 -17.28 6.32
C ARG A 144 2.44 -17.66 5.47
N TYR A 145 3.20 -16.67 5.01
CA TYR A 145 4.43 -16.92 4.24
C TYR A 145 5.58 -17.38 5.17
N PRO A 146 6.62 -18.04 4.62
CA PRO A 146 7.78 -18.47 5.41
C PRO A 146 8.44 -17.31 6.16
N LYS A 147 8.98 -17.58 7.34
CA LYS A 147 9.61 -16.55 8.20
C LYS A 147 10.75 -15.77 7.53
N ASN A 148 11.44 -16.38 6.57
CA ASN A 148 12.54 -15.77 5.83
C ASN A 148 12.13 -15.27 4.44
N ALA A 149 10.83 -15.14 4.17
CA ALA A 149 10.34 -14.68 2.88
C ALA A 149 10.66 -13.20 2.65
N THR A 150 11.02 -12.87 1.43
CA THR A 150 11.08 -11.50 0.91
C THR A 150 9.86 -11.30 0.01
N ILE A 151 8.88 -10.55 0.49
CA ILE A 151 7.58 -10.37 -0.18
C ILE A 151 7.49 -8.97 -0.76
N VAL A 152 7.15 -8.87 -2.04
CA VAL A 152 6.81 -7.60 -2.69
C VAL A 152 5.30 -7.48 -2.82
N VAL A 153 4.75 -6.34 -2.40
CA VAL A 153 3.32 -6.06 -2.44
C VAL A 153 3.05 -4.77 -3.21
N VAL A 154 2.49 -4.89 -4.41
CA VAL A 154 2.10 -3.72 -5.19
C VAL A 154 0.72 -3.24 -4.74
N SER A 155 0.67 -2.02 -4.22
CA SER A 155 -0.51 -1.46 -3.57
C SER A 155 -0.63 0.06 -3.81
N HIS A 156 -1.31 0.78 -2.91
CA HIS A 156 -1.79 2.14 -3.11
C HIS A 156 -1.47 3.04 -1.91
N SER A 157 -1.40 4.34 -2.16
CA SER A 157 -0.95 5.32 -1.16
C SER A 157 -1.76 5.30 0.12
N VAL A 158 -3.10 5.33 0.04
CA VAL A 158 -3.95 5.39 1.25
C VAL A 158 -3.87 4.07 2.00
N PHE A 159 -3.95 2.93 1.29
CA PHE A 159 -3.83 1.63 1.92
C PHE A 159 -2.49 1.46 2.64
N ILE A 160 -1.36 1.74 1.97
CA ILE A 160 -0.02 1.61 2.58
C ILE A 160 0.09 2.49 3.83
N ASN A 161 -0.33 3.75 3.76
CA ASN A 161 -0.28 4.64 4.93
C ASN A 161 -1.14 4.13 6.10
N LEU A 162 -2.36 3.64 5.82
CA LEU A 162 -3.23 3.06 6.85
C LEU A 162 -2.65 1.76 7.41
N PHE A 163 -2.07 0.91 6.56
CA PHE A 163 -1.38 -0.30 6.99
C PHE A 163 -0.25 0.04 7.96
N LEU A 164 0.61 1.01 7.61
CA LEU A 164 1.69 1.49 8.48
C LEU A 164 1.18 2.07 9.81
N ALA A 165 0.09 2.85 9.77
CA ALA A 165 -0.51 3.43 10.96
C ALA A 165 -1.09 2.37 11.91
N HIS A 166 -1.51 1.21 11.36
CA HIS A 166 -2.10 0.10 12.10
C HIS A 166 -1.16 -1.12 12.26
N LEU A 167 0.14 -0.99 11.99
CA LEU A 167 1.09 -2.10 12.17
C LEU A 167 0.99 -2.71 13.58
N CYS A 168 1.09 -1.87 14.60
CA CYS A 168 1.12 -2.27 16.00
C CYS A 168 -0.12 -1.82 16.79
N ARG A 169 -1.08 -1.18 16.14
CA ARG A 169 -2.26 -0.64 16.81
C ARG A 169 -3.50 -1.46 16.52
N ALA A 170 -4.07 -2.05 17.56
CA ALA A 170 -5.39 -2.66 17.48
C ALA A 170 -6.53 -1.62 17.55
N ARG A 171 -6.30 -0.46 18.20
CA ARG A 171 -7.32 0.58 18.39
C ARG A 171 -7.36 1.55 17.22
N ALA A 172 -8.54 2.16 17.00
CA ALA A 172 -8.72 3.23 16.03
C ALA A 172 -7.76 4.41 16.30
N LEU A 173 -7.39 5.12 15.24
CA LEU A 173 -6.68 6.39 15.37
C LEU A 173 -7.63 7.43 15.97
N SER A 174 -7.12 8.28 16.86
CA SER A 174 -7.90 9.43 17.34
C SER A 174 -8.13 10.43 16.21
N VAL A 175 -9.16 11.29 16.35
CA VAL A 175 -9.50 12.34 15.38
C VAL A 175 -8.27 13.21 15.04
N PHE A 176 -7.48 13.60 16.05
CA PHE A 176 -6.25 14.38 15.85
C PHE A 176 -5.16 13.59 15.11
N SER A 177 -5.03 12.29 15.40
CA SER A 177 -4.09 11.42 14.68
C SER A 177 -4.48 11.24 13.21
N LEU A 178 -5.78 11.21 12.90
CA LEU A 178 -6.30 11.13 11.54
C LEU A 178 -6.07 12.45 10.76
N LEU A 179 -6.22 13.62 11.39
CA LEU A 179 -5.88 14.91 10.76
C LEU A 179 -4.39 14.98 10.37
N GLY A 180 -3.50 14.59 11.28
CA GLY A 180 -2.08 14.44 10.99
C GLY A 180 -1.78 13.36 9.94
N PHE A 181 -2.65 12.36 9.82
CA PHE A 181 -2.58 11.30 8.83
C PHE A 181 -2.90 11.79 7.41
N VAL A 182 -3.96 12.61 7.25
CA VAL A 182 -4.32 13.19 5.93
C VAL A 182 -3.16 13.98 5.34
N SER A 183 -2.39 14.72 6.15
CA SER A 183 -1.19 15.41 5.67
C SER A 183 -0.06 14.46 5.23
N LYS A 184 -0.05 13.22 5.70
CA LYS A 184 0.95 12.19 5.40
C LYS A 184 0.58 11.32 4.20
N ILE A 185 -0.72 11.13 3.93
CA ILE A 185 -1.22 10.31 2.80
C ILE A 185 -0.66 10.78 1.45
N VAL A 186 -0.42 12.07 1.29
CA VAL A 186 0.05 12.68 0.04
C VAL A 186 1.55 12.42 -0.22
N ARG A 187 2.28 11.82 0.73
CA ARG A 187 3.76 11.79 0.71
C ARG A 187 4.40 10.48 0.23
N ILE A 188 3.64 9.48 -0.16
CA ILE A 188 4.22 8.29 -0.78
C ILE A 188 4.25 8.54 -2.30
N PRO A 189 5.43 8.72 -2.96
CA PRO A 189 5.52 8.94 -4.40
C PRO A 189 5.07 7.71 -5.20
N ASN A 190 4.62 7.89 -6.44
CA ASN A 190 4.31 6.79 -7.34
C ASN A 190 5.59 6.00 -7.68
N GLY A 191 5.51 4.67 -7.70
CA GLY A 191 6.66 3.78 -7.94
C GLY A 191 7.58 3.59 -6.74
N SER A 192 7.37 4.31 -5.64
CA SER A 192 8.26 4.22 -4.46
C SER A 192 8.06 2.95 -3.64
N ILE A 193 9.11 2.55 -2.93
CA ILE A 193 9.18 1.33 -2.12
C ILE A 193 9.25 1.67 -0.64
N THR A 194 8.40 1.03 0.16
CA THR A 194 8.39 1.12 1.63
C THR A 194 8.70 -0.23 2.23
N HIS A 195 9.72 -0.33 3.09
CA HIS A 195 10.17 -1.56 3.70
C HIS A 195 9.61 -1.72 5.12
N VAL A 196 8.97 -2.86 5.35
CA VAL A 196 8.41 -3.30 6.63
C VAL A 196 8.98 -4.68 6.94
N ALA A 197 9.36 -4.93 8.19
CA ALA A 197 9.78 -6.24 8.66
C ALA A 197 8.74 -6.83 9.63
N TYR A 198 8.61 -8.15 9.60
CA TYR A 198 7.81 -8.93 10.54
C TYR A 198 8.68 -10.00 11.20
N ASP A 199 8.79 -9.96 12.52
CA ASP A 199 9.51 -10.95 13.33
C ASP A 199 8.52 -11.74 14.18
N SER A 200 8.27 -13.00 13.79
CA SER A 200 7.36 -13.88 14.54
C SER A 200 7.90 -14.24 15.93
N ASP A 201 9.21 -14.15 16.12
CA ASP A 201 9.92 -14.59 17.34
C ASP A 201 10.24 -13.41 18.28
N ALA A 202 9.91 -12.18 17.86
CA ALA A 202 10.07 -11.00 18.68
C ALA A 202 9.33 -11.14 20.02
N LYS A 203 10.04 -10.83 21.10
CA LYS A 203 9.48 -10.82 22.48
C LYS A 203 8.60 -9.60 22.74
N GLU A 204 8.66 -8.61 21.86
CA GLU A 204 7.91 -7.36 21.94
C GLU A 204 6.44 -7.57 21.60
N ALA A 205 5.57 -6.72 22.18
CA ALA A 205 4.13 -6.76 21.91
C ALA A 205 3.79 -6.52 20.45
N CYS A 206 4.63 -5.78 19.71
CA CYS A 206 4.50 -5.58 18.28
C CYS A 206 5.60 -6.29 17.51
N LYS A 207 5.21 -7.26 16.70
CA LYS A 207 6.10 -8.06 15.85
C LYS A 207 6.41 -7.40 14.50
N TRP A 208 5.89 -6.21 14.25
CA TRP A 208 6.05 -5.45 13.02
C TRP A 208 6.90 -4.22 13.23
N SER A 209 7.77 -3.91 12.29
CA SER A 209 8.59 -2.69 12.32
C SER A 209 8.67 -2.04 10.94
N VAL A 210 8.78 -0.71 10.91
CA VAL A 210 9.04 0.04 9.67
C VAL A 210 10.55 0.22 9.58
N VAL A 211 11.19 -0.44 8.62
CA VAL A 211 12.65 -0.40 8.44
C VAL A 211 13.06 0.85 7.65
N ARG A 212 12.36 1.12 6.53
CA ARG A 212 12.62 2.27 5.68
C ARG A 212 11.31 2.83 5.14
N LYS A 213 11.05 4.10 5.41
CA LYS A 213 10.01 4.83 4.70
C LYS A 213 10.58 5.31 3.38
N THR A 214 9.83 5.00 2.32
CA THR A 214 9.91 5.59 0.99
C THR A 214 11.11 6.47 0.70
N THR A 215 11.99 6.02 -0.16
CA THR A 215 12.89 6.91 -0.89
C THR A 215 12.15 7.42 -2.12
N GLU A 216 12.24 8.73 -2.37
CA GLU A 216 12.04 9.24 -3.70
C GLU A 216 13.02 8.50 -4.61
N THR A 217 12.51 7.75 -5.59
CA THR A 217 13.33 7.31 -6.69
C THR A 217 13.80 8.60 -7.37
N ASN A 218 15.11 8.88 -7.31
CA ASN A 218 15.69 10.02 -8.02
C ASN A 218 15.39 9.82 -9.51
N PHE A 219 14.48 10.64 -10.03
CA PHE A 219 14.21 10.79 -11.47
C PHE A 219 15.06 11.94 -12.00
#